data_dbe485b7dd0e6c0c45463071ef3f33ee
#
_entry.id   dbe485b7dd0e6c0c45463071ef3f33ee
#
_cell.length_a   1.000
_cell.length_b   1.000
_cell.length_c   1.000
_cell.angle_alpha   90.00
_cell.angle_beta   90.00
_cell.angle_gamma   90.00
#
_symmetry.space_group_name_H-M   'P 1'
#
loop_
_entity.id
_entity.type
_entity.pdbx_description
1 polymer ?
#
loop_
_entity_poly.entity_id
_entity_poly.type
_entity_poly.pdbx_seq_one_letter_code
_entity_poly.pdbx_strand_id
1 'polypeptide(L)'
;VEGPLVVGGADFKFRTPDVESKPGEVTLAFGSCASSTDFYEIWAQIDKQQVDGLVLLGDTPYIDSSDREFNRQRHREFLSIPTLATLGRSTPVWGTWDDHDFGGNDTDGNVKDKEVIRQVFTEYRAHDQFGDGNEGIYTRFRRGPIEVFLLDARYFSQTEPSPAAADKKTCLGKKQWQWLLQGLKESTAPFKILASGQIWDDKTNGEKDDWHTYAHEREALFDFIRDQKIDGVILMGGDIHASRELRYDNRVGYPLWQFIV
;
A
#
# COMPACT_ATOMS: atom_id res chain seq x y z
N VAL A 1 11.85 -28.11 0.23
CA VAL A 1 13.12 -28.32 0.94
C VAL A 1 12.96 -27.68 2.30
N GLU A 2 12.64 -28.51 3.30
CA GLU A 2 12.60 -28.10 4.68
C GLU A 2 14.05 -27.90 5.19
N GLY A 3 14.48 -26.66 5.28
CA GLY A 3 15.62 -26.30 6.10
C GLY A 3 15.15 -26.07 7.54
N PRO A 4 15.95 -26.38 8.56
CA PRO A 4 15.54 -26.08 9.91
C PRO A 4 15.38 -24.58 10.07
N LEU A 5 14.20 -24.16 10.47
CA LEU A 5 13.95 -22.80 10.92
C LEU A 5 14.75 -22.62 12.21
N VAL A 6 15.95 -22.07 12.11
CA VAL A 6 16.72 -21.67 13.29
C VAL A 6 16.09 -20.38 13.81
N VAL A 7 15.04 -20.51 14.57
CA VAL A 7 14.50 -19.43 15.36
C VAL A 7 15.43 -19.24 16.53
N GLY A 8 16.40 -18.33 16.40
CA GLY A 8 17.18 -17.88 17.55
C GLY A 8 16.22 -17.30 18.58
N GLY A 9 16.18 -17.87 19.77
CA GLY A 9 15.50 -17.60 21.02
C GLY A 9 14.73 -16.30 21.30
N ALA A 10 14.09 -15.70 20.31
CA ALA A 10 13.22 -14.56 20.49
C ALA A 10 11.76 -15.02 20.36
N ASP A 11 10.98 -14.78 21.38
CA ASP A 11 9.55 -15.04 21.38
C ASP A 11 8.87 -14.18 20.32
N PHE A 12 8.27 -14.82 19.32
CA PHE A 12 7.33 -14.14 18.43
C PHE A 12 5.96 -14.13 19.12
N LYS A 13 5.44 -12.94 19.36
CA LYS A 13 4.11 -12.75 19.93
C LYS A 13 3.29 -11.97 18.94
N PHE A 14 2.14 -12.48 18.55
CA PHE A 14 1.16 -11.72 17.79
C PHE A 14 -0.20 -11.76 18.48
N ARG A 15 -0.95 -10.69 18.31
CA ARG A 15 -2.31 -10.57 18.79
C ARG A 15 -3.25 -10.83 17.64
N THR A 16 -4.14 -11.82 17.77
CA THR A 16 -5.23 -11.99 16.82
C THR A 16 -6.16 -10.79 16.91
N PRO A 17 -6.70 -10.30 15.78
CA PRO A 17 -7.70 -9.24 15.82
C PRO A 17 -8.93 -9.69 16.62
N ASP A 18 -9.58 -8.74 17.27
CA ASP A 18 -10.90 -8.96 17.83
C ASP A 18 -11.87 -9.37 16.72
N VAL A 19 -12.91 -10.13 17.10
CA VAL A 19 -13.93 -10.58 16.14
C VAL A 19 -14.52 -9.36 15.46
N GLU A 20 -14.66 -9.39 14.14
CA GLU A 20 -15.10 -8.26 13.29
C GLU A 20 -16.39 -7.57 13.77
N SER A 21 -17.23 -8.27 14.55
CA SER A 21 -18.48 -7.77 15.08
C SER A 21 -18.36 -6.97 16.38
N LYS A 22 -17.17 -6.90 17.01
CA LYS A 22 -16.98 -6.13 18.25
C LYS A 22 -16.35 -4.77 17.94
N PRO A 23 -16.96 -3.67 18.41
CA PRO A 23 -16.29 -2.37 18.41
C PRO A 23 -15.02 -2.49 19.28
N GLY A 24 -13.87 -2.31 18.67
CA GLY A 24 -12.58 -2.29 19.33
C GLY A 24 -11.82 -1.04 18.92
N GLU A 25 -10.97 -0.57 19.77
CA GLU A 25 -9.98 0.45 19.41
C GLU A 25 -8.86 -0.25 18.60
N VAL A 26 -8.56 0.30 17.42
CA VAL A 26 -7.48 -0.20 16.54
C VAL A 26 -6.58 0.94 16.16
N THR A 27 -5.29 0.75 16.35
CA THR A 27 -4.26 1.71 15.97
C THR A 27 -3.40 1.12 14.86
N LEU A 28 -3.43 1.73 13.67
CA LEU A 28 -2.57 1.39 12.55
C LEU A 28 -1.54 2.50 12.32
N ALA A 29 -0.28 2.12 12.16
CA ALA A 29 0.77 3.03 11.68
C ALA A 29 0.90 2.93 10.17
N PHE A 30 1.10 4.06 9.51
CA PHE A 30 1.40 4.13 8.08
C PHE A 30 2.74 4.82 7.88
N GLY A 31 3.52 4.35 6.92
CA GLY A 31 4.80 4.94 6.56
C GLY A 31 5.16 4.66 5.12
N SER A 32 5.96 5.53 4.50
CA SER A 32 6.53 5.38 3.17
C SER A 32 7.96 5.88 3.12
N CYS A 33 8.64 5.73 1.99
CA CYS A 33 9.91 6.40 1.67
C CYS A 33 10.99 6.19 2.75
N ALA A 34 11.15 4.95 3.22
CA ALA A 34 12.09 4.61 4.28
C ALA A 34 13.35 3.94 3.72
N SER A 35 14.48 4.62 3.83
CA SER A 35 15.80 4.08 3.48
C SER A 35 16.19 2.91 4.39
N SER A 36 16.97 1.98 3.85
CA SER A 36 17.60 0.91 4.65
C SER A 36 18.78 1.41 5.51
N THR A 37 19.24 2.64 5.29
CA THR A 37 20.44 3.20 5.92
C THR A 37 20.17 4.32 6.92
N ASP A 38 18.97 4.94 6.86
CA ASP A 38 18.62 6.11 7.65
C ASP A 38 17.39 5.85 8.54
N PHE A 39 17.24 6.65 9.60
CA PHE A 39 16.06 6.69 10.46
C PHE A 39 15.67 5.41 11.20
N TYR A 40 16.64 4.62 11.64
CA TYR A 40 16.38 3.40 12.43
C TYR A 40 15.50 3.63 13.67
N GLU A 41 15.53 4.83 14.24
CA GLU A 41 14.80 5.14 15.47
C GLU A 41 13.28 5.24 15.25
N ILE A 42 12.81 5.52 14.03
CA ILE A 42 11.37 5.65 13.77
C ILE A 42 10.62 4.36 14.10
N TRP A 43 11.18 3.21 13.76
CA TRP A 43 10.58 1.91 14.03
C TRP A 43 10.43 1.65 15.53
N ALA A 44 11.42 2.08 16.32
CA ALA A 44 11.35 2.00 17.78
C ALA A 44 10.31 2.96 18.37
N GLN A 45 10.07 4.11 17.75
CA GLN A 45 8.99 5.01 18.19
C GLN A 45 7.61 4.44 17.85
N ILE A 46 7.45 3.80 16.69
CA ILE A 46 6.21 3.10 16.32
C ILE A 46 5.94 1.94 17.29
N ASP A 47 6.96 1.15 17.63
CA ASP A 47 6.85 0.03 18.59
C ASP A 47 6.35 0.49 19.96
N LYS A 48 6.82 1.64 20.44
CA LYS A 48 6.36 2.26 21.70
C LYS A 48 4.87 2.61 21.71
N GLN A 49 4.29 2.85 20.54
CA GLN A 49 2.84 3.14 20.42
C GLN A 49 1.98 1.89 20.52
N GLN A 50 2.59 0.69 20.52
CA GLN A 50 1.88 -0.59 20.61
C GLN A 50 0.78 -0.73 19.53
N VAL A 51 1.12 -0.38 18.29
CA VAL A 51 0.18 -0.41 17.17
C VAL A 51 -0.29 -1.85 16.86
N ASP A 52 -1.51 -1.98 16.40
CA ASP A 52 -2.12 -3.25 15.98
C ASP A 52 -1.68 -3.69 14.58
N GLY A 53 -1.01 -2.81 13.85
CA GLY A 53 -0.43 -3.09 12.55
C GLY A 53 0.39 -1.95 11.98
N LEU A 54 1.36 -2.29 11.13
CA LEU A 54 2.16 -1.36 10.34
C LEU A 54 1.82 -1.56 8.87
N VAL A 55 1.60 -0.47 8.15
CA VAL A 55 1.32 -0.45 6.72
C VAL A 55 2.38 0.39 6.00
N LEU A 56 3.12 -0.22 5.09
CA LEU A 56 4.17 0.41 4.30
C LEU A 56 3.63 0.75 2.90
N LEU A 57 3.71 2.01 2.51
CA LEU A 57 3.11 2.55 1.30
C LEU A 57 4.13 2.78 0.16
N GLY A 58 5.08 1.87 0.01
CA GLY A 58 6.09 1.96 -1.03
C GLY A 58 7.38 2.65 -0.60
N ASP A 59 8.40 2.56 -1.46
CA ASP A 59 9.78 2.99 -1.21
C ASP A 59 10.35 2.38 0.09
N THR A 60 10.02 1.11 0.29
CA THR A 60 10.36 0.37 1.50
C THR A 60 10.82 -1.07 1.19
N PRO A 61 12.03 -1.22 0.64
CA PRO A 61 13.14 -0.26 0.48
C PRO A 61 13.23 0.39 -0.90
N TYR A 62 14.11 1.40 -1.05
CA TYR A 62 14.61 1.89 -2.34
C TYR A 62 15.48 0.83 -2.99
N ILE A 63 15.11 0.37 -4.19
CA ILE A 63 15.80 -0.72 -4.91
C ILE A 63 16.36 -0.24 -6.25
N ASP A 64 15.56 0.45 -7.06
CA ASP A 64 15.93 1.04 -8.36
C ASP A 64 16.52 0.01 -9.34
N SER A 65 16.02 -1.20 -9.33
CA SER A 65 16.55 -2.29 -10.16
C SER A 65 15.54 -3.39 -10.39
N SER A 66 15.62 -4.08 -11.54
CA SER A 66 14.89 -5.32 -11.80
C SER A 66 15.76 -6.59 -11.61
N ASP A 67 17.03 -6.45 -11.20
CA ASP A 67 17.86 -7.61 -10.89
C ASP A 67 17.35 -8.38 -9.69
N ARG A 68 17.09 -9.66 -9.87
CA ARG A 68 16.47 -10.53 -8.86
C ARG A 68 17.25 -10.59 -7.55
N GLU A 69 18.55 -10.82 -7.62
CA GLU A 69 19.35 -11.03 -6.41
C GLU A 69 19.61 -9.71 -5.70
N PHE A 70 19.76 -8.63 -6.45
CA PHE A 70 19.86 -7.29 -5.87
C PHE A 70 18.56 -6.90 -5.15
N ASN A 71 17.39 -7.14 -5.75
CA ASN A 71 16.08 -6.94 -5.10
C ASN A 71 15.98 -7.73 -3.79
N ARG A 72 16.32 -9.02 -3.81
CA ARG A 72 16.31 -9.87 -2.60
C ARG A 72 17.26 -9.35 -1.54
N GLN A 73 18.45 -8.88 -1.93
CA GLN A 73 19.41 -8.29 -1.02
C GLN A 73 18.83 -7.05 -0.35
N ARG A 74 18.25 -6.11 -1.12
CA ARG A 74 17.67 -4.88 -0.59
C ARG A 74 16.51 -5.15 0.39
N HIS A 75 15.62 -6.09 0.06
CA HIS A 75 14.57 -6.51 1.00
C HIS A 75 15.12 -7.12 2.28
N ARG A 76 16.17 -7.98 2.19
CA ARG A 76 16.80 -8.54 3.39
C ARG A 76 17.47 -7.47 4.25
N GLU A 77 18.19 -6.53 3.64
CA GLU A 77 18.81 -5.40 4.34
C GLU A 77 17.78 -4.59 5.11
N PHE A 78 16.69 -4.20 4.45
CA PHE A 78 15.62 -3.42 5.05
C PHE A 78 14.96 -4.16 6.22
N LEU A 79 14.54 -5.40 6.01
CA LEU A 79 13.89 -6.21 7.05
C LEU A 79 14.84 -6.61 8.21
N SER A 80 16.16 -6.50 8.00
CA SER A 80 17.17 -6.75 9.02
C SER A 80 17.50 -5.52 9.87
N ILE A 81 16.91 -4.36 9.60
CA ILE A 81 17.03 -3.18 10.47
C ILE A 81 16.60 -3.59 11.89
N PRO A 82 17.45 -3.49 12.91
CA PRO A 82 17.20 -4.11 14.23
C PRO A 82 15.89 -3.66 14.88
N THR A 83 15.56 -2.38 14.77
CA THR A 83 14.32 -1.81 15.33
C THR A 83 13.07 -2.23 14.54
N LEU A 84 13.14 -2.31 13.20
CA LEU A 84 12.07 -2.83 12.35
C LEU A 84 11.86 -4.34 12.58
N ALA A 85 12.95 -5.11 12.65
CA ALA A 85 12.89 -6.53 12.94
C ALA A 85 12.30 -6.81 14.33
N THR A 86 12.55 -5.95 15.31
CA THR A 86 11.95 -6.04 16.64
C THR A 86 10.45 -5.76 16.58
N LEU A 87 10.03 -4.68 15.94
CA LEU A 87 8.63 -4.35 15.73
C LEU A 87 7.87 -5.48 15.02
N GLY A 88 8.44 -6.05 13.94
CA GLY A 88 7.81 -7.11 13.15
C GLY A 88 7.65 -8.47 13.88
N ARG A 89 8.25 -8.64 15.07
CA ARG A 89 8.04 -9.85 15.90
C ARG A 89 6.67 -9.88 16.60
N SER A 90 6.10 -8.71 16.84
CA SER A 90 4.84 -8.56 17.58
C SER A 90 3.74 -7.85 16.80
N THR A 91 4.11 -7.15 15.74
CA THR A 91 3.21 -6.31 14.95
C THR A 91 3.14 -6.84 13.52
N PRO A 92 1.94 -7.17 13.02
CA PRO A 92 1.75 -7.51 11.60
C PRO A 92 2.15 -6.35 10.70
N VAL A 93 2.82 -6.67 9.59
CA VAL A 93 3.27 -5.68 8.61
C VAL A 93 2.63 -6.00 7.25
N TRP A 94 1.90 -5.03 6.70
CA TRP A 94 1.40 -5.06 5.34
C TRP A 94 2.13 -4.00 4.51
N GLY A 95 2.07 -4.11 3.20
CA GLY A 95 2.64 -3.09 2.35
C GLY A 95 2.21 -3.19 0.90
N THR A 96 2.30 -2.08 0.22
CA THR A 96 2.33 -1.98 -1.23
C THR A 96 3.68 -1.45 -1.65
N TRP A 97 3.95 -1.39 -2.93
CA TRP A 97 5.12 -0.75 -3.49
C TRP A 97 4.82 0.66 -4.02
N ASP A 98 5.89 1.39 -4.31
CA ASP A 98 5.84 2.53 -5.20
C ASP A 98 6.93 2.40 -6.26
N ASP A 99 7.43 3.47 -6.85
CA ASP A 99 8.32 3.42 -8.01
C ASP A 99 9.71 2.87 -7.68
N HIS A 100 10.31 3.28 -6.58
CA HIS A 100 11.66 2.84 -6.19
C HIS A 100 11.76 1.37 -5.79
N ASP A 101 10.72 0.77 -5.28
CA ASP A 101 10.69 -0.69 -5.07
C ASP A 101 10.11 -1.45 -6.27
N PHE A 102 9.50 -0.75 -7.26
CA PHE A 102 9.00 -1.35 -8.50
C PHE A 102 9.96 -1.23 -9.69
N GLY A 103 11.03 -0.45 -9.63
CA GLY A 103 12.00 -0.38 -10.73
C GLY A 103 12.86 0.87 -10.80
N GLY A 104 12.41 1.98 -10.23
CA GLY A 104 13.11 3.25 -10.18
C GLY A 104 12.19 4.44 -10.35
N ASN A 105 12.73 5.63 -10.15
CA ASN A 105 11.97 6.89 -10.13
C ASN A 105 10.98 7.01 -11.30
N ASP A 106 9.73 7.34 -11.00
CA ASP A 106 8.60 7.54 -11.92
C ASP A 106 8.27 6.30 -12.79
N THR A 107 8.70 5.10 -12.40
CA THR A 107 8.48 3.88 -13.20
C THR A 107 7.01 3.49 -13.26
N ASP A 108 6.53 3.23 -14.48
CA ASP A 108 5.20 2.72 -14.76
C ASP A 108 5.18 1.22 -15.09
N GLY A 109 4.02 0.67 -15.37
CA GLY A 109 3.81 -0.76 -15.65
C GLY A 109 4.46 -1.30 -16.93
N ASN A 110 5.16 -0.48 -17.71
CA ASN A 110 5.94 -0.90 -18.87
C ASN A 110 7.39 -1.23 -18.51
N VAL A 111 7.76 -1.16 -17.23
CA VAL A 111 9.11 -1.52 -16.79
C VAL A 111 9.45 -2.95 -17.20
N LYS A 112 10.70 -3.13 -17.63
CA LYS A 112 11.21 -4.45 -18.00
C LYS A 112 11.31 -5.36 -16.78
N ASP A 113 10.99 -6.63 -16.96
CA ASP A 113 11.12 -7.68 -15.95
C ASP A 113 10.26 -7.43 -14.68
N LYS A 114 9.14 -6.71 -14.79
CA LYS A 114 8.22 -6.42 -13.66
C LYS A 114 7.71 -7.69 -12.97
N GLU A 115 7.62 -8.81 -13.68
CA GLU A 115 7.24 -10.10 -13.11
C GLU A 115 8.29 -10.61 -12.12
N VAL A 116 9.58 -10.32 -12.38
CA VAL A 116 10.69 -10.65 -11.47
C VAL A 116 10.59 -9.79 -10.22
N ILE A 117 10.34 -8.50 -10.37
CA ILE A 117 10.17 -7.56 -9.26
C ILE A 117 8.99 -8.02 -8.39
N ARG A 118 7.83 -8.30 -9.02
CA ARG A 118 6.65 -8.82 -8.34
C ARG A 118 6.94 -10.11 -7.58
N GLN A 119 7.61 -11.05 -8.21
CA GLN A 119 7.97 -12.32 -7.57
C GLN A 119 8.78 -12.07 -6.30
N VAL A 120 9.81 -11.23 -6.37
CA VAL A 120 10.64 -10.92 -5.21
C VAL A 120 9.83 -10.20 -4.13
N PHE A 121 9.03 -9.20 -4.48
CA PHE A 121 8.17 -8.51 -3.52
C PHE A 121 7.30 -9.51 -2.73
N THR A 122 6.68 -10.47 -3.41
CA THR A 122 5.81 -11.48 -2.78
C THR A 122 6.60 -12.47 -1.89
N GLU A 123 7.90 -12.66 -2.11
CA GLU A 123 8.76 -13.48 -1.24
C GLU A 123 9.01 -12.84 0.14
N TYR A 124 8.87 -11.50 0.24
CA TYR A 124 9.21 -10.73 1.45
C TYR A 124 8.01 -10.08 2.14
N ARG A 125 6.80 -10.40 1.71
CA ARG A 125 5.56 -9.89 2.32
C ARG A 125 4.61 -11.04 2.66
N ALA A 126 4.01 -10.98 3.84
CA ALA A 126 3.12 -12.03 4.35
C ALA A 126 1.65 -11.64 4.17
N HIS A 127 1.23 -11.40 2.93
CA HIS A 127 -0.19 -11.16 2.62
C HIS A 127 -0.89 -12.47 2.29
N ASP A 128 -2.18 -12.55 2.57
CA ASP A 128 -3.00 -13.72 2.24
C ASP A 128 -3.16 -13.88 0.71
N GLN A 129 -3.13 -12.76 -0.03
CA GLN A 129 -3.27 -12.73 -1.47
C GLN A 129 -2.53 -11.54 -2.07
N PHE A 130 -2.03 -11.71 -3.30
CA PHE A 130 -1.40 -10.68 -4.10
C PHE A 130 -2.07 -10.60 -5.47
N GLY A 131 -2.70 -9.46 -5.76
CA GLY A 131 -3.36 -9.23 -7.03
C GLY A 131 -4.41 -10.29 -7.36
N ASP A 132 -4.43 -10.75 -8.58
CA ASP A 132 -5.26 -11.87 -9.02
C ASP A 132 -4.59 -13.25 -8.86
N GLY A 133 -3.47 -13.32 -8.14
CA GLY A 133 -2.61 -14.49 -7.98
C GLY A 133 -1.43 -14.51 -8.97
N ASN A 134 -1.58 -13.92 -10.14
CA ASN A 134 -0.57 -13.89 -11.20
C ASN A 134 -0.01 -12.49 -11.47
N GLU A 135 -0.86 -11.47 -11.43
CA GLU A 135 -0.55 -10.09 -11.79
C GLU A 135 -0.89 -9.13 -10.65
N GLY A 136 -0.07 -8.07 -10.50
CA GLY A 136 -0.23 -7.06 -9.47
C GLY A 136 0.00 -7.59 -8.05
N ILE A 137 -0.03 -6.66 -7.10
CA ILE A 137 0.13 -6.96 -5.68
C ILE A 137 -0.99 -6.40 -4.81
N TYR A 138 -2.02 -5.80 -5.41
CA TYR A 138 -3.14 -5.25 -4.67
C TYR A 138 -3.77 -6.30 -3.74
N THR A 139 -4.16 -5.86 -2.54
CA THR A 139 -4.74 -6.74 -1.53
C THR A 139 -5.60 -5.94 -0.57
N ARG A 140 -6.34 -6.61 0.30
CA ARG A 140 -7.07 -5.98 1.39
C ARG A 140 -6.99 -6.81 2.65
N PHE A 141 -7.07 -6.14 3.79
CA PHE A 141 -7.18 -6.79 5.09
C PHE A 141 -8.11 -6.01 6.00
N ARG A 142 -8.62 -6.67 7.02
CA ARG A 142 -9.48 -6.05 8.02
C ARG A 142 -8.89 -6.16 9.43
N ARG A 143 -8.97 -5.07 10.17
CA ARG A 143 -8.66 -4.99 11.60
C ARG A 143 -9.80 -4.28 12.32
N GLY A 144 -10.64 -5.05 13.02
CA GLY A 144 -11.81 -4.51 13.73
C GLY A 144 -12.70 -3.64 12.83
N PRO A 145 -12.85 -2.33 13.14
CA PRO A 145 -13.69 -1.42 12.38
C PRO A 145 -13.04 -0.91 11.07
N ILE A 146 -11.78 -1.23 10.81
CA ILE A 146 -11.01 -0.70 9.66
C ILE A 146 -10.80 -1.80 8.64
N GLU A 147 -11.13 -1.55 7.38
CA GLU A 147 -10.69 -2.34 6.22
C GLU A 147 -9.76 -1.50 5.37
N VAL A 148 -8.57 -2.02 5.08
CA VAL A 148 -7.53 -1.35 4.28
C VAL A 148 -7.47 -2.03 2.92
N PHE A 149 -7.60 -1.24 1.87
CA PHE A 149 -7.38 -1.62 0.48
C PHE A 149 -6.01 -1.09 0.08
N LEU A 150 -5.03 -1.98 -0.06
CA LEU A 150 -3.70 -1.66 -0.57
C LEU A 150 -3.73 -1.72 -2.09
N LEU A 151 -3.55 -0.58 -2.73
CA LEU A 151 -3.62 -0.45 -4.18
C LEU A 151 -2.23 -0.62 -4.79
N ASP A 152 -2.19 -1.26 -5.93
CA ASP A 152 -1.03 -1.36 -6.80
C ASP A 152 -1.17 -0.31 -7.91
N ALA A 153 -0.52 0.82 -7.75
CA ALA A 153 -0.58 1.92 -8.70
C ALA A 153 0.56 1.88 -9.74
N ARG A 154 1.36 0.79 -9.76
CA ARG A 154 2.53 0.67 -10.65
C ARG A 154 2.37 -0.44 -11.70
N TYR A 155 2.04 -1.67 -11.32
CA TYR A 155 2.09 -2.84 -12.21
C TYR A 155 1.27 -2.69 -13.50
N PHE A 156 0.11 -2.06 -13.42
CA PHE A 156 -0.81 -1.87 -14.55
C PHE A 156 -0.75 -0.48 -15.17
N SER A 157 -0.10 0.48 -14.51
CA SER A 157 -0.12 1.87 -14.96
C SER A 157 0.44 2.02 -16.37
N GLN A 158 -0.20 2.82 -17.20
CA GLN A 158 0.12 3.08 -18.61
C GLN A 158 0.06 1.86 -19.56
N THR A 159 -0.26 0.63 -19.10
CA THR A 159 -0.18 -0.59 -19.92
C THR A 159 -1.39 -0.78 -20.83
N GLU A 160 -2.56 -0.35 -20.42
CA GLU A 160 -3.83 -0.57 -21.14
C GLU A 160 -4.75 0.67 -21.06
N PRO A 161 -5.84 0.72 -21.86
CA PRO A 161 -6.86 1.74 -21.71
C PRO A 161 -7.53 1.70 -20.33
N SER A 162 -7.82 2.88 -19.79
CA SER A 162 -8.49 3.01 -18.50
C SER A 162 -9.94 2.48 -18.55
N PRO A 163 -10.37 1.73 -17.53
CA PRO A 163 -11.77 1.33 -17.41
C PRO A 163 -12.73 2.49 -17.17
N ALA A 164 -12.22 3.66 -16.75
CA ALA A 164 -13.01 4.87 -16.54
C ALA A 164 -13.07 5.78 -17.77
N ALA A 165 -12.07 5.70 -18.67
CA ALA A 165 -11.97 6.53 -19.86
C ALA A 165 -11.13 5.83 -20.93
N ALA A 166 -11.77 5.22 -21.92
CA ALA A 166 -11.11 4.36 -22.90
C ALA A 166 -10.07 5.06 -23.80
N ASP A 167 -10.11 6.39 -23.89
CA ASP A 167 -9.15 7.23 -24.60
C ASP A 167 -7.91 7.60 -23.76
N LYS A 168 -7.89 7.21 -22.48
CA LYS A 168 -6.80 7.46 -21.54
C LYS A 168 -6.16 6.17 -21.06
N LYS A 169 -4.94 6.28 -20.54
CA LYS A 169 -4.23 5.16 -19.93
C LYS A 169 -4.68 4.93 -18.47
N THR A 170 -4.64 3.68 -18.06
CA THR A 170 -5.04 3.28 -16.71
C THR A 170 -3.95 3.55 -15.67
N CYS A 171 -4.36 3.71 -14.42
CA CYS A 171 -3.52 3.56 -13.24
C CYS A 171 -3.60 2.12 -12.70
N LEU A 172 -4.82 1.66 -12.41
CA LEU A 172 -5.05 0.41 -11.69
C LEU A 172 -5.22 -0.83 -12.59
N GLY A 173 -5.46 -0.65 -13.87
CA GLY A 173 -5.87 -1.75 -14.75
C GLY A 173 -7.29 -2.23 -14.48
N LYS A 174 -7.85 -2.93 -15.48
CA LYS A 174 -9.26 -3.36 -15.44
C LYS A 174 -9.57 -4.32 -14.30
N LYS A 175 -8.69 -5.28 -14.04
CA LYS A 175 -8.93 -6.32 -13.01
C LYS A 175 -8.95 -5.72 -11.60
N GLN A 176 -7.93 -4.93 -11.27
CA GLN A 176 -7.85 -4.27 -9.96
C GLN A 176 -8.98 -3.26 -9.77
N TRP A 177 -9.32 -2.49 -10.82
CA TRP A 177 -10.45 -1.58 -10.80
C TRP A 177 -11.75 -2.29 -10.39
N GLN A 178 -12.07 -3.41 -11.05
CA GLN A 178 -13.26 -4.21 -10.73
C GLN A 178 -13.22 -4.76 -9.31
N TRP A 179 -12.07 -5.27 -8.88
CA TRP A 179 -11.86 -5.78 -7.53
C TRP A 179 -12.08 -4.67 -6.47
N LEU A 180 -11.56 -3.47 -6.71
CA LEU A 180 -11.71 -2.33 -5.80
C LEU A 180 -13.18 -1.92 -5.67
N LEU A 181 -13.86 -1.70 -6.79
CA LEU A 181 -15.27 -1.28 -6.78
C LEU A 181 -16.16 -2.34 -6.11
N GLN A 182 -15.94 -3.60 -6.40
CA GLN A 182 -16.68 -4.70 -5.78
C GLN A 182 -16.37 -4.78 -4.27
N GLY A 183 -15.11 -4.72 -3.89
CA GLY A 183 -14.69 -4.75 -2.50
C GLY A 183 -15.27 -3.60 -1.67
N LEU A 184 -15.27 -2.39 -2.20
CA LEU A 184 -15.88 -1.23 -1.55
C LEU A 184 -17.38 -1.40 -1.35
N LYS A 185 -18.08 -1.96 -2.34
CA LYS A 185 -19.52 -2.21 -2.26
C LYS A 185 -19.88 -3.29 -1.25
N GLU A 186 -19.03 -4.31 -1.10
CA GLU A 186 -19.25 -5.44 -0.18
C GLU A 186 -18.77 -5.14 1.24
N SER A 187 -17.89 -4.16 1.42
CA SER A 187 -17.29 -3.86 2.71
C SER A 187 -18.34 -3.44 3.74
N THR A 188 -18.35 -4.15 4.85
CA THR A 188 -19.14 -3.81 6.04
C THR A 188 -18.37 -3.03 7.09
N ALA A 189 -17.11 -2.70 6.82
CA ALA A 189 -16.28 -1.94 7.75
C ALA A 189 -16.79 -0.49 7.89
N PRO A 190 -16.91 0.06 9.11
CA PRO A 190 -17.20 1.48 9.29
C PRO A 190 -16.18 2.40 8.58
N PHE A 191 -14.91 2.04 8.61
CA PHE A 191 -13.84 2.79 7.94
C PHE A 191 -13.18 1.95 6.84
N LYS A 192 -13.01 2.54 5.66
CA LYS A 192 -12.34 1.96 4.50
C LYS A 192 -11.17 2.85 4.13
N ILE A 193 -9.96 2.36 4.30
CA ILE A 193 -8.75 3.09 3.95
C ILE A 193 -8.32 2.66 2.55
N LEU A 194 -8.29 3.59 1.60
CA LEU A 194 -7.70 3.39 0.28
C LEU A 194 -6.25 3.86 0.34
N ALA A 195 -5.32 2.93 0.32
CA ALA A 195 -3.90 3.19 0.52
C ALA A 195 -3.12 2.90 -0.76
N SER A 196 -2.36 3.88 -1.23
CA SER A 196 -1.53 3.85 -2.43
C SER A 196 -0.12 4.29 -2.10
N GLY A 197 0.88 3.86 -2.87
CA GLY A 197 2.22 4.47 -2.80
C GLY A 197 2.16 5.94 -3.17
N GLN A 198 1.44 6.27 -4.22
CA GLN A 198 1.31 7.61 -4.79
C GLN A 198 0.39 8.54 -3.98
N ILE A 199 0.67 9.84 -4.06
CA ILE A 199 -0.24 10.89 -3.59
C ILE A 199 -1.53 10.92 -4.44
N TRP A 200 -2.70 11.10 -3.79
CA TRP A 200 -4.01 11.18 -4.45
C TRP A 200 -4.28 12.51 -5.14
N ASP A 201 -3.40 13.48 -4.97
CA ASP A 201 -3.47 14.80 -5.59
C ASP A 201 -2.19 15.07 -6.40
N ASP A 202 -2.02 16.29 -6.89
CA ASP A 202 -0.87 16.74 -7.65
C ASP A 202 0.38 16.82 -6.74
N LYS A 203 1.48 16.22 -7.17
CA LYS A 203 2.79 16.38 -6.54
C LYS A 203 3.30 17.82 -6.59
N THR A 204 2.84 18.62 -7.56
CA THR A 204 3.26 20.01 -7.82
C THR A 204 4.67 20.20 -8.36
N ASN A 205 5.40 19.14 -8.62
CA ASN A 205 6.78 19.16 -9.16
C ASN A 205 6.86 18.90 -10.68
N GLY A 206 5.70 18.57 -11.31
CA GLY A 206 5.61 18.31 -12.75
C GLY A 206 5.84 16.86 -13.15
N GLU A 207 6.09 15.97 -12.23
CA GLU A 207 6.07 14.51 -12.43
C GLU A 207 4.66 14.03 -12.77
N LYS A 208 4.54 12.85 -13.38
CA LYS A 208 3.27 12.35 -13.91
C LYS A 208 2.94 10.95 -13.41
N ASP A 209 3.33 10.66 -12.21
CA ASP A 209 3.10 9.38 -11.55
C ASP A 209 2.25 9.48 -10.28
N ASP A 210 1.42 10.50 -10.22
CA ASP A 210 0.44 10.76 -9.17
C ASP A 210 -1.01 10.51 -9.62
N TRP A 211 -1.95 10.52 -8.70
CA TRP A 211 -3.37 10.37 -9.02
C TRP A 211 -3.98 11.59 -9.72
N HIS A 212 -3.29 12.74 -9.74
CA HIS A 212 -3.69 13.87 -10.58
C HIS A 212 -3.52 13.53 -12.06
N THR A 213 -2.45 12.88 -12.42
CA THR A 213 -2.21 12.34 -13.78
C THR A 213 -3.31 11.36 -14.21
N TYR A 214 -3.81 10.56 -13.27
CA TYR A 214 -4.93 9.63 -13.46
C TYR A 214 -6.26 10.17 -12.92
N ALA A 215 -6.46 11.50 -12.99
CA ALA A 215 -7.67 12.14 -12.46
C ALA A 215 -8.98 11.52 -12.99
N HIS A 216 -8.99 11.00 -14.22
CA HIS A 216 -10.15 10.30 -14.77
C HIS A 216 -10.55 9.04 -13.99
N GLU A 217 -9.60 8.25 -13.48
CA GLU A 217 -9.88 7.11 -12.59
C GLU A 217 -10.20 7.59 -11.17
N ARG A 218 -9.44 8.52 -10.63
CA ARG A 218 -9.70 9.10 -9.30
C ARG A 218 -11.11 9.67 -9.21
N GLU A 219 -11.51 10.52 -10.17
CA GLU A 219 -12.83 11.13 -10.16
C GLU A 219 -13.95 10.10 -10.36
N ALA A 220 -13.75 9.11 -11.23
CA ALA A 220 -14.72 8.02 -11.41
C ALA A 220 -14.87 7.16 -10.13
N LEU A 221 -13.79 6.93 -9.38
CA LEU A 221 -13.83 6.27 -8.09
C LEU A 221 -14.61 7.10 -7.06
N PHE A 222 -14.37 8.40 -6.99
CA PHE A 222 -15.09 9.30 -6.08
C PHE A 222 -16.59 9.39 -6.44
N ASP A 223 -16.93 9.40 -7.73
CA ASP A 223 -18.32 9.33 -8.19
C ASP A 223 -18.97 8.01 -7.77
N PHE A 224 -18.27 6.89 -7.92
CA PHE A 224 -18.75 5.59 -7.48
C PHE A 224 -19.01 5.56 -5.96
N ILE A 225 -18.08 6.06 -5.14
CA ILE A 225 -18.23 6.15 -3.68
C ILE A 225 -19.49 6.96 -3.32
N ARG A 226 -19.68 8.12 -3.96
CA ARG A 226 -20.86 8.97 -3.76
C ARG A 226 -22.15 8.26 -4.18
N ASP A 227 -22.19 7.72 -5.39
CA ASP A 227 -23.41 7.17 -6.00
C ASP A 227 -23.85 5.87 -5.33
N GLN A 228 -22.90 5.07 -4.84
CA GLN A 228 -23.17 3.87 -4.03
C GLN A 228 -23.37 4.20 -2.54
N LYS A 229 -23.23 5.47 -2.13
CA LYS A 229 -23.36 5.93 -0.72
C LYS A 229 -22.44 5.16 0.23
N ILE A 230 -21.18 5.01 -0.18
CA ILE A 230 -20.17 4.31 0.60
C ILE A 230 -19.57 5.29 1.61
N ASP A 231 -19.86 5.08 2.89
CA ASP A 231 -19.40 5.94 3.99
C ASP A 231 -18.02 5.51 4.53
N GLY A 232 -17.36 6.45 5.22
CA GLY A 232 -16.16 6.20 6.02
C GLY A 232 -14.92 5.91 5.21
N VAL A 233 -14.82 6.41 3.97
CA VAL A 233 -13.61 6.30 3.14
C VAL A 233 -12.58 7.33 3.57
N ILE A 234 -11.32 6.90 3.67
CA ILE A 234 -10.14 7.72 3.96
C ILE A 234 -9.07 7.35 2.95
N LEU A 235 -8.34 8.34 2.44
CA LEU A 235 -7.25 8.16 1.49
C LEU A 235 -5.89 8.23 2.21
N MET A 236 -5.00 7.30 1.91
CA MET A 236 -3.60 7.30 2.37
C MET A 236 -2.69 7.27 1.14
N GLY A 237 -1.60 8.04 1.21
CA GLY A 237 -0.59 8.09 0.16
C GLY A 237 0.81 8.31 0.70
N GLY A 238 1.83 8.12 -0.16
CA GLY A 238 3.24 8.30 0.14
C GLY A 238 3.95 9.18 -0.89
N ASP A 239 5.18 8.81 -1.25
CA ASP A 239 5.98 9.28 -2.37
C ASP A 239 6.66 10.65 -2.18
N ILE A 240 5.97 11.67 -1.76
CA ILE A 240 6.40 13.08 -1.85
C ILE A 240 7.38 13.55 -0.75
N HIS A 241 7.86 12.66 0.12
CA HIS A 241 8.79 12.96 1.23
C HIS A 241 8.32 14.11 2.15
N ALA A 242 7.00 14.27 2.29
CA ALA A 242 6.40 15.31 3.11
C ALA A 242 5.03 14.88 3.63
N SER A 243 4.79 15.04 4.92
CA SER A 243 3.47 14.78 5.48
C SER A 243 2.51 15.91 5.09
N ARG A 244 1.34 15.52 4.57
CA ARG A 244 0.27 16.45 4.23
C ARG A 244 -1.08 15.92 4.72
N GLU A 245 -1.95 16.84 5.06
CA GLU A 245 -3.37 16.60 5.30
C GLU A 245 -4.17 17.40 4.28
N LEU A 246 -4.94 16.71 3.47
CA LEU A 246 -5.77 17.30 2.42
C LEU A 246 -7.23 16.88 2.60
N ARG A 247 -8.17 17.70 2.11
CA ARG A 247 -9.59 17.43 2.24
C ARG A 247 -10.34 17.81 0.97
N TYR A 248 -11.12 16.88 0.47
CA TYR A 248 -12.07 17.11 -0.60
C TYR A 248 -13.46 17.36 -0.01
N ASP A 249 -13.89 18.63 0.01
CA ASP A 249 -15.18 19.01 0.56
C ASP A 249 -16.33 18.52 -0.34
N ASN A 250 -17.28 17.79 0.26
CA ASN A 250 -18.52 17.31 -0.40
C ASN A 250 -18.32 16.49 -1.69
N ARG A 251 -17.10 15.99 -2.00
CA ARG A 251 -16.84 15.28 -3.26
C ARG A 251 -17.55 13.92 -3.31
N VAL A 252 -17.71 13.27 -2.15
CA VAL A 252 -18.35 11.94 -2.00
C VAL A 252 -19.60 11.99 -1.13
N GLY A 253 -20.16 13.19 -0.86
CA GLY A 253 -21.31 13.38 0.03
C GLY A 253 -20.93 13.66 1.49
N TYR A 254 -19.66 13.60 1.81
CA TYR A 254 -19.06 13.96 3.09
C TYR A 254 -17.62 14.45 2.84
N PRO A 255 -16.93 15.05 3.84
CA PRO A 255 -15.53 15.42 3.71
C PRO A 255 -14.64 14.18 3.55
N LEU A 256 -14.00 14.02 2.38
CA LEU A 256 -13.07 12.94 2.12
C LEU A 256 -11.67 13.41 2.48
N TRP A 257 -11.08 12.78 3.48
CA TRP A 257 -9.75 13.09 3.97
C TRP A 257 -8.68 12.27 3.26
N GLN A 258 -7.56 12.92 3.00
CA GLN A 258 -6.33 12.32 2.51
C GLN A 258 -5.19 12.65 3.45
N PHE A 259 -4.41 11.65 3.83
CA PHE A 259 -3.18 11.79 4.59
C PHE A 259 -2.01 11.26 3.77
N ILE A 260 -0.94 12.04 3.72
CA ILE A 260 0.33 11.66 3.07
C ILE A 260 1.36 11.47 4.17
N VAL A 261 2.10 10.38 4.10
CA VAL A 261 3.07 9.95 5.10
C VAL A 261 4.45 9.73 4.49
#